data_9847d7295f6942357d63cbff1e1deb43
#
_entry.id   9847d7295f6942357d63cbff1e1deb43
#
_cell.length_a   1.000
_cell.length_b   1.000
_cell.length_c   1.000
_cell.angle_alpha   90.00
_cell.angle_beta   90.00
_cell.angle_gamma   90.00
#
_symmetry.space_group_name_H-M   'P 1'
#
loop_
_entity.id
_entity.type
_entity.pdbx_description
1 polymer ?
#
loop_
_entity_poly.entity_id
_entity_poly.type
_entity_poly.pdbx_seq_one_letter_code
_entity_poly.pdbx_strand_id
1 'polypeptide(L)'
;MSGSFVQRGEPAIFSKFDRARWAILGGADIVIELPTLYSLGSAQLFGTGAIRMVKALHIDALSFGSETADLDTLVDITKRMDCESTQTVLRTYINEGMSYGSAFRKALNTEMLNTPNALLGLEYIRAGLTYYPSLKYIPILRTSDHHDANITKDFPSGTALRKLITNMATGSNNCNKNSIYTFTDIDTTTSTNSNSTATATTLTKLNALNSKIKLQLQSIVPKTI
;
A
#
# COMPACT_ATOMS: atom_id res chain seq x y z
N MET A 1 -5.61 2.89 -6.44
CA MET A 1 -5.72 2.11 -5.18
C MET A 1 -5.83 0.62 -5.51
N SER A 2 -5.17 -0.28 -4.76
CA SER A 2 -5.36 -1.74 -4.94
C SER A 2 -6.82 -2.13 -4.66
N GLY A 3 -7.33 -3.13 -5.39
CA GLY A 3 -8.66 -3.68 -5.20
C GLY A 3 -8.80 -4.53 -3.94
N SER A 4 -9.43 -5.68 -4.03
CA SER A 4 -9.64 -6.58 -2.88
C SER A 4 -8.35 -7.22 -2.37
N PHE A 5 -7.31 -7.31 -3.19
CA PHE A 5 -5.99 -7.83 -2.83
C PHE A 5 -4.93 -6.74 -2.90
N VAL A 6 -4.00 -6.77 -1.95
CA VAL A 6 -2.86 -5.85 -1.88
C VAL A 6 -1.60 -6.49 -2.47
N GLN A 7 -0.55 -5.70 -2.74
CA GLN A 7 0.68 -6.13 -3.41
C GLN A 7 1.34 -7.37 -2.78
N ARG A 8 1.15 -7.61 -1.49
CA ARG A 8 1.67 -8.79 -0.78
C ARG A 8 0.90 -10.08 -1.04
N GLY A 9 -0.11 -10.06 -1.92
CA GLY A 9 -0.98 -11.21 -2.18
C GLY A 9 -2.02 -11.48 -1.10
N GLU A 10 -2.13 -10.60 -0.11
CA GLU A 10 -3.08 -10.72 1.00
C GLU A 10 -4.38 -9.99 0.67
N PRO A 11 -5.53 -10.46 1.18
CA PRO A 11 -6.77 -9.70 1.14
C PRO A 11 -6.62 -8.38 1.91
N ALA A 12 -7.25 -7.33 1.41
CA ALA A 12 -7.36 -6.08 2.15
C ALA A 12 -8.28 -6.28 3.37
N ILE A 13 -7.94 -5.66 4.52
CA ILE A 13 -8.76 -5.78 5.75
C ILE A 13 -10.16 -5.18 5.55
N PHE A 14 -10.24 -4.12 4.77
CA PHE A 14 -11.51 -3.45 4.46
C PHE A 14 -11.84 -3.55 2.98
N SER A 15 -13.12 -3.55 2.65
CA SER A 15 -13.58 -3.58 1.27
C SER A 15 -13.00 -2.40 0.47
N LYS A 16 -12.84 -2.58 -0.83
CA LYS A 16 -12.36 -1.50 -1.70
C LYS A 16 -13.30 -0.29 -1.68
N PHE A 17 -14.59 -0.51 -1.49
CA PHE A 17 -15.60 0.55 -1.43
C PHE A 17 -15.46 1.40 -0.16
N ASP A 18 -15.25 0.78 1.01
CA ASP A 18 -15.01 1.50 2.25
C ASP A 18 -13.71 2.33 2.17
N ARG A 19 -12.64 1.73 1.64
CA ARG A 19 -11.36 2.42 1.46
C ARG A 19 -11.47 3.60 0.48
N ALA A 20 -12.23 3.43 -0.60
CA ALA A 20 -12.50 4.51 -1.55
C ALA A 20 -13.31 5.62 -0.89
N ARG A 21 -14.37 5.27 -0.15
CA ARG A 21 -15.16 6.24 0.60
C ARG A 21 -14.31 7.06 1.59
N TRP A 22 -13.40 6.42 2.32
CA TRP A 22 -12.52 7.12 3.25
C TRP A 22 -11.53 8.03 2.53
N ALA A 23 -11.02 7.64 1.38
CA ALA A 23 -10.15 8.50 0.58
C ALA A 23 -10.90 9.76 0.09
N ILE A 24 -12.16 9.62 -0.35
CA ILE A 24 -13.01 10.76 -0.73
C ILE A 24 -13.29 11.66 0.48
N LEU A 25 -13.63 11.08 1.64
CA LEU A 25 -13.82 11.85 2.87
C LEU A 25 -12.53 12.54 3.36
N GLY A 26 -11.37 11.99 2.99
CA GLY A 26 -10.04 12.58 3.24
C GLY A 26 -9.61 13.65 2.24
N GLY A 27 -10.48 14.01 1.28
CA GLY A 27 -10.23 15.09 0.32
C GLY A 27 -9.83 14.64 -1.09
N ALA A 28 -9.89 13.35 -1.40
CA ALA A 28 -9.70 12.89 -2.78
C ALA A 28 -10.98 13.12 -3.59
N ASP A 29 -10.84 13.67 -4.80
CA ASP A 29 -11.96 13.88 -5.72
C ASP A 29 -12.37 12.59 -6.43
N ILE A 30 -11.39 11.74 -6.75
CA ILE A 30 -11.59 10.49 -7.49
C ILE A 30 -10.73 9.38 -6.86
N VAL A 31 -11.28 8.18 -6.79
CA VAL A 31 -10.55 6.97 -6.42
C VAL A 31 -10.66 5.94 -7.54
N ILE A 32 -9.51 5.53 -8.06
CA ILE A 32 -9.44 4.59 -9.18
C ILE A 32 -8.79 3.30 -8.72
N GLU A 33 -9.41 2.17 -9.08
CA GLU A 33 -8.85 0.86 -8.78
C GLU A 33 -7.73 0.52 -9.75
N LEU A 34 -6.55 0.19 -9.20
CA LEU A 34 -5.46 -0.40 -9.99
C LEU A 34 -5.83 -1.84 -10.33
N PRO A 35 -5.83 -2.23 -11.63
CA PRO A 35 -6.18 -3.60 -12.02
C PRO A 35 -5.35 -4.64 -11.27
N THR A 36 -6.00 -5.75 -10.91
CA THR A 36 -5.42 -6.79 -10.04
C THR A 36 -4.09 -7.33 -10.57
N LEU A 37 -3.93 -7.45 -11.89
CA LEU A 37 -2.68 -7.86 -12.52
C LEU A 37 -1.49 -6.99 -12.08
N TYR A 38 -1.68 -5.69 -12.01
CA TYR A 38 -0.64 -4.75 -11.57
C TYR A 38 -0.55 -4.69 -10.05
N SER A 39 -1.67 -4.73 -9.35
CA SER A 39 -1.68 -4.58 -7.89
C SER A 39 -1.06 -5.76 -7.14
N LEU A 40 -1.02 -6.96 -7.74
CA LEU A 40 -0.38 -8.16 -7.20
C LEU A 40 1.04 -8.38 -7.75
N GLY A 41 1.48 -7.53 -8.64
CA GLY A 41 2.78 -7.67 -9.29
C GLY A 41 3.96 -7.23 -8.42
N SER A 42 5.17 -7.39 -8.99
CA SER A 42 6.38 -6.79 -8.44
C SER A 42 6.25 -5.26 -8.33
N ALA A 43 7.14 -4.60 -7.57
CA ALA A 43 7.16 -3.14 -7.50
C ALA A 43 7.25 -2.50 -8.90
N GLN A 44 8.03 -3.09 -9.82
CA GLN A 44 8.13 -2.66 -11.21
C GLN A 44 6.79 -2.76 -11.95
N LEU A 45 6.10 -3.89 -11.83
CA LEU A 45 4.82 -4.08 -12.51
C LEU A 45 3.74 -3.16 -11.92
N PHE A 46 3.72 -3.01 -10.60
CA PHE A 46 2.84 -2.09 -9.88
C PHE A 46 3.06 -0.64 -10.35
N GLY A 47 4.33 -0.19 -10.39
CA GLY A 47 4.71 1.15 -10.88
C GLY A 47 4.31 1.36 -12.33
N THR A 48 4.55 0.38 -13.19
CA THR A 48 4.14 0.43 -14.60
C THR A 48 2.64 0.59 -14.76
N GLY A 49 1.84 -0.19 -14.02
CA GLY A 49 0.39 -0.09 -14.05
C GLY A 49 -0.12 1.26 -13.57
N ALA A 50 0.44 1.78 -12.48
CA ALA A 50 0.09 3.07 -11.93
C ALA A 50 0.39 4.20 -12.95
N ILE A 51 1.57 4.22 -13.55
CA ILE A 51 1.95 5.25 -14.52
C ILE A 51 1.12 5.18 -15.81
N ARG A 52 0.78 4.00 -16.29
CA ARG A 52 -0.12 3.85 -17.44
C ARG A 52 -1.50 4.42 -17.15
N MET A 53 -2.02 4.24 -15.94
CA MET A 53 -3.29 4.85 -15.52
C MET A 53 -3.17 6.36 -15.42
N VAL A 54 -2.12 6.87 -14.77
CA VAL A 54 -1.84 8.31 -14.64
C VAL A 54 -1.76 8.97 -16.03
N LYS A 55 -1.07 8.33 -16.98
CA LYS A 55 -1.01 8.80 -18.37
C LYS A 55 -2.37 8.81 -19.05
N ALA A 56 -3.15 7.72 -18.93
CA ALA A 56 -4.48 7.61 -19.55
C ALA A 56 -5.47 8.66 -19.02
N LEU A 57 -5.26 9.12 -17.79
CA LEU A 57 -6.06 10.16 -17.14
C LEU A 57 -5.50 11.57 -17.33
N HIS A 58 -4.39 11.72 -18.07
CA HIS A 58 -3.72 13.00 -18.29
C HIS A 58 -3.37 13.74 -17.00
N ILE A 59 -2.92 13.03 -15.97
CA ILE A 59 -2.52 13.61 -14.69
C ILE A 59 -1.15 14.29 -14.83
N ASP A 60 -1.01 15.52 -14.35
CA ASP A 60 0.22 16.32 -14.50
C ASP A 60 1.30 15.97 -13.46
N ALA A 61 0.91 15.52 -12.27
CA ALA A 61 1.84 15.25 -11.18
C ALA A 61 1.44 14.02 -10.38
N LEU A 62 2.44 13.23 -9.97
CA LEU A 62 2.29 12.09 -9.07
C LEU A 62 2.97 12.37 -7.73
N SER A 63 2.19 12.37 -6.65
CA SER A 63 2.71 12.43 -5.30
C SER A 63 2.77 11.02 -4.68
N PHE A 64 3.85 10.73 -3.96
CA PHE A 64 4.03 9.46 -3.25
C PHE A 64 4.87 9.63 -1.99
N GLY A 65 4.59 8.81 -0.98
CA GLY A 65 5.40 8.77 0.24
C GLY A 65 6.72 8.03 0.02
N SER A 66 7.81 8.59 0.51
CA SER A 66 9.14 7.99 0.43
C SER A 66 9.93 8.25 1.72
N GLU A 67 10.93 7.45 1.99
CA GLU A 67 11.88 7.64 3.09
C GLU A 67 12.90 8.77 2.79
N THR A 68 12.91 9.25 1.54
CA THR A 68 13.61 10.49 1.13
C THR A 68 12.70 11.35 0.27
N ALA A 69 12.77 12.66 0.45
CA ALA A 69 12.10 13.65 -0.39
C ALA A 69 13.03 14.26 -1.46
N ASP A 70 14.28 13.82 -1.53
CA ASP A 70 15.25 14.27 -2.51
C ASP A 70 14.95 13.65 -3.88
N LEU A 71 14.26 14.41 -4.73
CA LEU A 71 13.86 13.98 -6.06
C LEU A 71 15.06 13.77 -6.98
N ASP A 72 16.09 14.62 -6.88
CA ASP A 72 17.26 14.55 -7.75
C ASP A 72 18.02 13.25 -7.52
N THR A 73 18.20 12.88 -6.25
CA THR A 73 18.78 11.59 -5.88
C THR A 73 17.92 10.41 -6.38
N LEU A 74 16.60 10.47 -6.24
CA LEU A 74 15.71 9.42 -6.75
C LEU A 74 15.79 9.27 -8.27
N VAL A 75 15.83 10.38 -9.00
CA VAL A 75 15.96 10.38 -10.46
C VAL A 75 17.32 9.84 -10.90
N ASP A 76 18.41 10.22 -10.23
CA ASP A 76 19.76 9.72 -10.53
C ASP A 76 19.85 8.21 -10.34
N ILE A 77 19.40 7.70 -9.20
CA ILE A 77 19.36 6.26 -8.93
C ILE A 77 18.51 5.56 -10.01
N THR A 78 17.35 6.11 -10.35
CA THR A 78 16.47 5.52 -11.37
C THR A 78 17.15 5.41 -12.73
N LYS A 79 17.87 6.43 -13.17
CA LYS A 79 18.63 6.40 -14.42
C LYS A 79 19.73 5.34 -14.36
N ARG A 80 20.40 5.21 -13.24
CA ARG A 80 21.44 4.19 -13.03
C ARG A 80 20.87 2.77 -13.02
N MET A 81 19.62 2.58 -12.62
CA MET A 81 18.97 1.25 -12.64
C MET A 81 18.98 0.61 -14.03
N ASP A 82 18.80 1.39 -15.08
CA ASP A 82 18.72 0.91 -16.47
C ASP A 82 20.05 1.03 -17.23
N CYS A 83 21.13 1.52 -16.60
CA CYS A 83 22.44 1.56 -17.21
C CYS A 83 22.97 0.16 -17.51
N GLU A 84 23.58 -0.03 -18.67
CA GLU A 84 24.15 -1.31 -19.10
C GLU A 84 25.20 -1.84 -18.11
N SER A 85 26.02 -0.97 -17.55
CA SER A 85 26.99 -1.33 -16.51
C SER A 85 26.32 -1.93 -15.27
N THR A 86 25.25 -1.30 -14.77
CA THR A 86 24.47 -1.81 -13.63
C THR A 86 23.82 -3.15 -13.95
N GLN A 87 23.23 -3.28 -15.13
CA GLN A 87 22.59 -4.52 -15.57
C GLN A 87 23.59 -5.67 -15.74
N THR A 88 24.79 -5.39 -16.17
CA THR A 88 25.87 -6.39 -16.27
C THR A 88 26.28 -6.89 -14.89
N VAL A 89 26.55 -5.97 -13.96
CA VAL A 89 26.90 -6.32 -12.58
C VAL A 89 25.74 -7.05 -11.87
N LEU A 90 24.49 -6.63 -12.09
CA LEU A 90 23.30 -7.29 -11.58
C LEU A 90 23.23 -8.76 -12.04
N ARG A 91 23.44 -9.03 -13.34
CA ARG A 91 23.45 -10.40 -13.89
C ARG A 91 24.54 -11.25 -13.25
N THR A 92 25.73 -10.69 -13.02
CA THR A 92 26.82 -11.39 -12.33
C THR A 92 26.38 -11.85 -10.94
N TYR A 93 25.81 -10.96 -10.12
CA TYR A 93 25.37 -11.30 -8.78
C TYR A 93 24.20 -12.30 -8.75
N ILE A 94 23.29 -12.22 -9.73
CA ILE A 94 22.20 -13.22 -9.87
C ILE A 94 22.79 -14.59 -10.21
N ASN A 95 23.79 -14.67 -11.10
CA ASN A 95 24.45 -15.92 -11.46
C ASN A 95 25.24 -16.51 -10.28
N GLU A 96 25.71 -15.68 -9.35
CA GLU A 96 26.32 -16.10 -8.09
C GLU A 96 25.27 -16.59 -7.05
N GLY A 97 23.98 -16.63 -7.39
CA GLY A 97 22.92 -17.13 -6.55
C GLY A 97 22.28 -16.09 -5.63
N MET A 98 22.57 -14.80 -5.80
CA MET A 98 21.91 -13.74 -5.01
C MET A 98 20.46 -13.57 -5.46
N SER A 99 19.58 -13.23 -4.50
CA SER A 99 18.22 -12.80 -4.84
C SER A 99 18.26 -11.49 -5.65
N TYR A 100 17.29 -11.30 -6.55
CA TYR A 100 17.22 -10.11 -7.41
C TYR A 100 17.34 -8.80 -6.62
N GLY A 101 16.58 -8.65 -5.51
CA GLY A 101 16.62 -7.44 -4.70
C GLY A 101 17.99 -7.19 -4.06
N SER A 102 18.65 -8.24 -3.56
CA SER A 102 20.00 -8.14 -2.96
C SER A 102 21.06 -7.83 -4.02
N ALA A 103 20.99 -8.49 -5.16
CA ALA A 103 21.89 -8.27 -6.29
C ALA A 103 21.77 -6.83 -6.82
N PHE A 104 20.54 -6.33 -6.91
CA PHE A 104 20.26 -4.98 -7.42
C PHE A 104 20.76 -3.89 -6.47
N ARG A 105 20.55 -4.04 -5.16
CA ARG A 105 21.12 -3.14 -4.15
C ARG A 105 22.65 -3.05 -4.25
N LYS A 106 23.29 -4.22 -4.36
CA LYS A 106 24.74 -4.30 -4.45
C LYS A 106 25.27 -3.68 -5.74
N ALA A 107 24.57 -3.90 -6.87
CA ALA A 107 24.95 -3.32 -8.16
C ALA A 107 24.85 -1.79 -8.18
N LEU A 108 23.85 -1.22 -7.51
CA LEU A 108 23.64 0.24 -7.42
C LEU A 108 24.42 0.89 -6.29
N ASN A 109 24.94 0.11 -5.36
CA ASN A 109 25.57 0.60 -4.13
C ASN A 109 24.69 1.62 -3.40
N THR A 110 23.45 1.24 -3.13
CA THR A 110 22.48 2.12 -2.47
C THR A 110 21.64 1.39 -1.44
N GLU A 111 21.42 2.03 -0.29
CA GLU A 111 20.53 1.53 0.76
C GLU A 111 19.05 1.86 0.50
N MET A 112 18.74 2.73 -0.45
CA MET A 112 17.35 3.14 -0.74
C MET A 112 16.47 1.96 -1.17
N LEU A 113 17.04 0.94 -1.80
CA LEU A 113 16.33 -0.27 -2.19
C LEU A 113 15.95 -1.18 -1.00
N ASN A 114 16.42 -0.85 0.22
CA ASN A 114 16.00 -1.52 1.45
C ASN A 114 14.66 -1.00 1.96
N THR A 115 14.25 0.17 1.52
CA THR A 115 13.04 0.85 2.00
C THR A 115 11.92 0.67 0.99
N PRO A 116 10.79 0.05 1.39
CA PRO A 116 9.74 -0.34 0.43
C PRO A 116 9.10 0.83 -0.31
N ASN A 117 8.99 2.00 0.35
CA ASN A 117 8.37 3.16 -0.29
C ASN A 117 9.32 3.87 -1.23
N ALA A 118 10.62 3.98 -0.89
CA ALA A 118 11.62 4.53 -1.82
C ALA A 118 11.76 3.62 -3.05
N LEU A 119 11.81 2.29 -2.87
CA LEU A 119 11.81 1.35 -3.99
C LEU A 119 10.60 1.57 -4.92
N LEU A 120 9.40 1.70 -4.35
CA LEU A 120 8.21 1.96 -5.15
C LEU A 120 8.27 3.32 -5.85
N GLY A 121 8.80 4.34 -5.18
CA GLY A 121 9.06 5.66 -5.76
C GLY A 121 10.00 5.61 -6.96
N LEU A 122 11.10 4.86 -6.84
CA LEU A 122 12.04 4.63 -7.95
C LEU A 122 11.35 3.96 -9.14
N GLU A 123 10.49 2.95 -8.89
CA GLU A 123 9.76 2.27 -9.97
C GLU A 123 8.68 3.15 -10.61
N TYR A 124 8.06 4.08 -9.87
CA TYR A 124 7.19 5.10 -10.47
C TYR A 124 7.97 6.02 -11.41
N ILE A 125 9.12 6.54 -10.97
CA ILE A 125 9.97 7.41 -11.79
C ILE A 125 10.46 6.64 -13.02
N ARG A 126 10.95 5.41 -12.85
CA ARG A 126 11.41 4.55 -13.93
C ARG A 126 10.34 4.31 -15.00
N ALA A 127 9.15 3.91 -14.57
CA ALA A 127 8.01 3.74 -15.48
C ALA A 127 7.61 5.06 -16.14
N GLY A 128 7.66 6.17 -15.41
CA GLY A 128 7.33 7.48 -15.93
C GLY A 128 8.31 7.96 -16.98
N LEU A 129 9.59 7.82 -16.77
CA LEU A 129 10.62 8.14 -17.77
C LEU A 129 10.39 7.38 -19.10
N THR A 130 9.88 6.15 -19.00
CA THR A 130 9.59 5.31 -20.17
C THR A 130 8.26 5.63 -20.84
N TYR A 131 7.18 5.75 -20.05
CA TYR A 131 5.82 5.79 -20.59
C TYR A 131 5.16 7.17 -20.57
N TYR A 132 5.60 8.07 -19.66
CA TYR A 132 5.04 9.40 -19.51
C TYR A 132 6.09 10.43 -19.06
N PRO A 133 7.05 10.81 -19.91
CA PRO A 133 8.21 11.65 -19.55
C PRO A 133 7.88 13.04 -19.03
N SER A 134 6.70 13.57 -19.33
CA SER A 134 6.26 14.92 -18.87
C SER A 134 5.65 14.90 -17.45
N LEU A 135 5.49 13.72 -16.83
CA LEU A 135 4.95 13.60 -15.49
C LEU A 135 5.89 14.23 -14.46
N LYS A 136 5.33 15.06 -13.58
CA LYS A 136 6.05 15.63 -12.44
C LYS A 136 5.95 14.68 -11.23
N TYR A 137 6.99 14.67 -10.39
CA TYR A 137 7.04 13.84 -9.20
C TYR A 137 7.15 14.70 -7.95
N ILE A 138 6.38 14.37 -6.92
CA ILE A 138 6.34 15.07 -5.64
C ILE A 138 6.53 14.02 -4.52
N PRO A 139 7.78 13.65 -4.20
CA PRO A 139 8.05 12.76 -3.09
C PRO A 139 7.75 13.48 -1.76
N ILE A 140 7.01 12.82 -0.88
CA ILE A 140 6.68 13.31 0.45
C ILE A 140 7.44 12.49 1.47
N LEU A 141 8.22 13.16 2.32
CA LEU A 141 8.98 12.49 3.38
C LEU A 141 8.05 11.83 4.37
N ARG A 142 8.23 10.55 4.61
CA ARG A 142 7.50 9.80 5.63
C ARG A 142 8.08 10.10 7.01
N THR A 143 7.19 10.38 7.94
CA THR A 143 7.53 10.70 9.34
C THR A 143 7.52 9.47 10.25
N SER A 144 6.97 8.33 9.78
CA SER A 144 6.88 7.09 10.54
C SER A 144 7.67 5.97 9.87
N ASP A 145 8.37 5.19 10.68
CA ASP A 145 9.09 4.00 10.21
C ASP A 145 8.09 2.95 9.71
N HIS A 146 8.42 2.26 8.60
CA HIS A 146 7.52 1.26 7.98
C HIS A 146 7.15 0.11 8.93
N HIS A 147 8.02 -0.20 9.87
CA HIS A 147 7.86 -1.27 10.86
C HIS A 147 7.43 -0.78 12.25
N ASP A 148 7.20 0.53 12.42
CA ASP A 148 6.72 1.03 13.71
C ASP A 148 5.36 0.41 14.03
N ALA A 149 5.35 -0.38 15.11
CA ALA A 149 4.14 -1.04 15.61
C ALA A 149 3.34 -0.13 16.55
N ASN A 150 3.88 1.05 16.88
CA ASN A 150 3.26 2.00 17.78
C ASN A 150 2.32 2.92 17.01
N ILE A 151 1.17 3.19 17.59
CA ILE A 151 0.24 4.19 17.09
C ILE A 151 0.74 5.55 17.57
N THR A 152 1.44 6.27 16.69
CA THR A 152 1.72 7.68 16.92
C THR A 152 0.45 8.50 16.68
N LYS A 153 0.30 9.63 17.38
CA LYS A 153 -0.95 10.43 17.36
C LYS A 153 -1.32 10.94 15.97
N ASP A 154 -0.33 11.19 15.11
CA ASP A 154 -0.58 11.91 13.85
C ASP A 154 -0.66 11.00 12.61
N PHE A 155 0.30 10.09 12.42
CA PHE A 155 0.36 9.25 11.20
C PHE A 155 0.83 7.82 11.51
N PRO A 156 -0.08 6.93 11.98
CA PRO A 156 0.30 5.56 12.28
C PRO A 156 0.64 4.76 11.01
N SER A 157 1.59 3.84 11.11
CA SER A 157 1.91 2.94 10.01
C SER A 157 0.75 1.99 9.69
N GLY A 158 0.65 1.52 8.45
CA GLY A 158 -0.34 0.51 8.09
C GLY A 158 -0.20 -0.79 8.91
N THR A 159 1.01 -1.10 9.39
CA THR A 159 1.27 -2.25 10.29
C THR A 159 0.69 -2.01 11.68
N ALA A 160 0.84 -0.81 12.24
CA ALA A 160 0.27 -0.44 13.52
C ALA A 160 -1.28 -0.50 13.47
N LEU A 161 -1.87 0.03 12.42
CA LEU A 161 -3.33 -0.02 12.21
C LEU A 161 -3.84 -1.46 12.08
N ARG A 162 -3.15 -2.32 11.32
CA ARG A 162 -3.56 -3.74 11.21
C ARG A 162 -3.49 -4.45 12.54
N LYS A 163 -2.44 -4.25 13.33
CA LYS A 163 -2.32 -4.82 14.68
C LYS A 163 -3.44 -4.35 15.59
N LEU A 164 -3.76 -3.05 15.57
CA LEU A 164 -4.86 -2.51 16.35
C LEU A 164 -6.18 -3.19 16.00
N ILE A 165 -6.51 -3.26 14.71
CA ILE A 165 -7.76 -3.86 14.22
C ILE A 165 -7.83 -5.33 14.60
N THR A 166 -6.74 -6.07 14.43
CA THR A 166 -6.67 -7.49 14.79
C THR A 166 -6.90 -7.69 16.29
N ASN A 167 -6.22 -6.91 17.14
CA ASN A 167 -6.38 -7.01 18.59
C ASN A 167 -7.80 -6.67 19.05
N MET A 168 -8.43 -5.67 18.42
CA MET A 168 -9.82 -5.31 18.68
C MET A 168 -10.81 -6.41 18.26
N ALA A 169 -10.56 -7.09 17.16
CA ALA A 169 -11.43 -8.14 16.63
C ALA A 169 -11.35 -9.44 17.46
N THR A 170 -10.19 -9.77 18.00
CA THR A 170 -9.97 -11.05 18.67
C THR A 170 -10.17 -11.01 20.18
N GLY A 171 -10.18 -9.82 20.79
CA GLY A 171 -10.33 -9.66 22.26
C GLY A 171 -9.24 -10.41 23.07
N SER A 172 -8.19 -10.89 22.45
CA SER A 172 -7.16 -11.73 23.03
C SER A 172 -5.79 -11.46 22.38
N ASN A 173 -4.75 -11.56 23.19
CA ASN A 173 -3.35 -11.42 22.75
C ASN A 173 -2.82 -12.58 21.89
N ASN A 174 -3.66 -13.58 21.54
CA ASN A 174 -3.28 -14.74 20.71
C ASN A 174 -4.15 -14.78 19.45
N CYS A 175 -3.64 -14.20 18.36
CA CYS A 175 -4.33 -14.17 17.09
C CYS A 175 -3.94 -15.34 16.19
N ASN A 176 -4.89 -16.23 15.91
CA ASN A 176 -4.76 -17.23 14.85
C ASN A 176 -5.05 -16.53 13.49
N LYS A 177 -4.07 -16.47 12.60
CA LYS A 177 -4.12 -15.75 11.31
C LYS A 177 -5.31 -16.13 10.41
N ASN A 178 -5.94 -17.27 10.66
CA ASN A 178 -7.05 -17.79 9.87
C ASN A 178 -8.41 -17.11 10.13
N SER A 179 -8.53 -16.29 11.19
CA SER A 179 -9.81 -15.66 11.55
C SER A 179 -10.09 -14.32 10.83
N ILE A 180 -9.10 -13.77 10.11
CA ILE A 180 -9.20 -12.44 9.46
C ILE A 180 -9.95 -12.54 8.13
N TYR A 181 -9.94 -13.70 7.50
CA TYR A 181 -10.49 -13.89 6.14
C TYR A 181 -12.03 -13.98 6.08
N THR A 182 -12.70 -14.16 7.20
CA THR A 182 -14.17 -14.25 7.27
C THR A 182 -14.88 -12.89 7.28
N PHE A 183 -14.13 -11.79 7.25
CA PHE A 183 -14.70 -10.44 7.38
C PHE A 183 -15.17 -9.82 6.05
N THR A 184 -14.84 -10.41 4.90
CA THR A 184 -15.11 -9.84 3.58
C THR A 184 -16.40 -10.33 2.92
N ASP A 185 -17.08 -11.33 3.48
CA ASP A 185 -18.24 -11.97 2.83
C ASP A 185 -19.61 -11.57 3.41
N ILE A 186 -19.67 -10.48 4.17
CA ILE A 186 -20.99 -9.97 4.60
C ILE A 186 -21.53 -9.00 3.55
N ASP A 187 -21.89 -9.55 2.40
CA ASP A 187 -22.92 -8.97 1.56
C ASP A 187 -24.26 -9.11 2.28
N THR A 188 -24.86 -7.98 2.61
CA THR A 188 -26.22 -7.90 3.16
C THR A 188 -27.24 -8.26 2.09
N THR A 189 -27.38 -9.52 1.77
CA THR A 189 -28.59 -10.06 1.14
C THR A 189 -29.28 -10.99 2.12
N THR A 190 -30.37 -10.51 2.64
CA THR A 190 -31.40 -11.20 3.39
C THR A 190 -31.72 -12.58 2.82
N SER A 191 -31.48 -13.64 3.60
CA SER A 191 -32.38 -14.79 3.60
C SER A 191 -32.49 -15.35 5.01
N THR A 192 -33.72 -15.28 5.48
CA THR A 192 -34.24 -15.87 6.70
C THR A 192 -34.01 -17.37 6.73
N ASN A 193 -33.25 -17.87 7.73
CA ASN A 193 -33.65 -19.08 8.43
C ASN A 193 -32.91 -19.24 9.78
N SER A 194 -33.73 -19.57 10.74
CA SER A 194 -33.56 -19.82 12.16
C SER A 194 -32.36 -20.70 12.53
N ASN A 195 -31.45 -20.14 13.32
CA ASN A 195 -30.72 -20.72 14.46
C ASN A 195 -29.48 -19.88 14.75
N SER A 196 -29.58 -18.84 15.57
CA SER A 196 -28.35 -18.25 16.05
C SER A 196 -28.52 -17.02 16.97
N THR A 197 -28.69 -17.25 18.23
CA THR A 197 -28.37 -16.24 19.26
C THR A 197 -26.89 -15.84 19.25
N ALA A 198 -26.00 -16.74 18.82
CA ALA A 198 -24.55 -16.47 18.72
C ALA A 198 -24.19 -15.52 17.56
N THR A 199 -24.89 -15.62 16.44
CA THR A 199 -24.61 -14.80 15.22
C THR A 199 -25.05 -13.35 15.41
N ALA A 200 -26.20 -13.12 16.07
CA ALA A 200 -26.69 -11.78 16.34
C ALA A 200 -25.77 -11.00 17.29
N THR A 201 -25.24 -11.65 18.33
CA THR A 201 -24.31 -11.05 19.30
C THR A 201 -22.96 -10.71 18.61
N THR A 202 -22.51 -11.55 17.70
CA THR A 202 -21.27 -11.32 16.92
C THR A 202 -21.46 -10.16 15.93
N LEU A 203 -22.57 -10.11 15.21
CA LEU A 203 -22.92 -9.00 14.29
C LEU A 203 -23.04 -7.65 15.05
N THR A 204 -23.65 -7.64 16.23
CA THR A 204 -23.77 -6.42 17.04
C THR A 204 -22.40 -5.95 17.53
N LYS A 205 -21.54 -6.86 17.98
CA LYS A 205 -20.15 -6.54 18.34
C LYS A 205 -19.34 -6.03 17.16
N LEU A 206 -19.52 -6.63 15.98
CA LEU A 206 -18.89 -6.21 14.73
C LEU A 206 -19.31 -4.80 14.31
N ASN A 207 -20.59 -4.49 14.34
CA ASN A 207 -21.11 -3.18 14.00
C ASN A 207 -20.66 -2.10 15.00
N ALA A 208 -20.60 -2.43 16.30
CA ALA A 208 -20.04 -1.55 17.31
C ALA A 208 -18.54 -1.32 17.12
N LEU A 209 -17.79 -2.37 16.71
CA LEU A 209 -16.37 -2.28 16.40
C LEU A 209 -16.13 -1.42 15.14
N ASN A 210 -16.90 -1.63 14.08
CA ASN A 210 -16.84 -0.82 12.86
C ASN A 210 -17.15 0.66 13.15
N SER A 211 -18.12 0.95 14.02
CA SER A 211 -18.43 2.31 14.44
C SER A 211 -17.31 2.93 15.26
N LYS A 212 -16.68 2.19 16.18
CA LYS A 212 -15.50 2.64 16.94
C LYS A 212 -14.28 2.88 16.05
N ILE A 213 -14.00 1.97 15.11
CA ILE A 213 -12.89 2.12 14.14
C ILE A 213 -13.15 3.34 13.24
N LYS A 214 -14.38 3.53 12.75
CA LYS A 214 -14.76 4.71 11.96
C LYS A 214 -14.55 6.01 12.73
N LEU A 215 -14.96 6.07 14.00
CA LEU A 215 -14.75 7.24 14.87
C LEU A 215 -13.27 7.51 15.13
N GLN A 216 -12.46 6.48 15.37
CA GLN A 216 -11.02 6.65 15.57
C GLN A 216 -10.30 7.06 14.28
N LEU A 217 -10.66 6.48 13.12
CA LEU A 217 -10.09 6.89 11.83
C LEU A 217 -10.47 8.32 11.45
N GLN A 218 -11.70 8.77 11.79
CA GLN A 218 -12.11 10.16 11.61
C GLN A 218 -11.36 11.14 12.52
N SER A 219 -10.86 10.69 13.67
CA SER A 219 -10.03 11.50 14.58
C SER A 219 -8.57 11.58 14.15
N ILE A 220 -8.12 10.68 13.26
CA ILE A 220 -6.74 10.56 12.77
C ILE A 220 -6.57 11.28 11.41
N VAL A 221 -7.65 11.41 10.64
CA VAL A 221 -7.63 12.19 9.38
C VAL A 221 -7.65 13.68 9.74
N PRO A 222 -6.62 14.46 9.36
CA PRO A 222 -6.63 15.90 9.59
C PRO A 222 -7.91 16.49 9.00
N LYS A 223 -8.66 17.24 9.79
CA LYS A 223 -9.71 18.10 9.23
C LYS A 223 -8.96 19.13 8.38
N THR A 224 -9.05 18.97 7.08
CA THR A 224 -8.50 19.93 6.12
C THR A 224 -9.13 21.29 6.43
N ILE A 225 -8.26 22.30 6.58
CA ILE A 225 -8.59 23.71 6.71
C ILE A 225 -9.25 24.18 5.42
#